data_b984ab0e3961483290c73b7461788a0f
#
_entry.id   b984ab0e3961483290c73b7461788a0f
#
_cell.length_a   1.000
_cell.length_b   1.000
_cell.length_c   1.000
_cell.angle_alpha   90.00
_cell.angle_beta   90.00
_cell.angle_gamma   90.00
#
_symmetry.space_group_name_H-M   'P 1'
#
loop_
_entity.id
_entity.type
_entity.pdbx_description
1 polymer ?
#
loop_
_entity_poly.entity_id
_entity_poly.type
_entity_poly.pdbx_seq_one_letter_code
_entity_poly.pdbx_strand_id
1 'polypeptide(L)'
;MDDTNKTCREFVSALASSAPTPGGGGAAALCGAVGAALCGMVASLTTGKKKYADVESEIQQLLKSTNTLHDKLLDQVRADAEGFQPLSRAYAIPREDPTRAAVLQSAAETACTAPLEIMALCAAALSAAGRLAEIGSRLAVSTSMRR
;
A
#
# COMPACT_ATOMS: atom_id res chain seq x y z
N MET A 1 -7.66 -4.74 -15.62
CA MET A 1 -6.32 -4.29 -16.07
C MET A 1 -5.54 -3.95 -14.82
N ASP A 2 -4.34 -4.47 -14.67
CA ASP A 2 -3.55 -4.23 -13.45
C ASP A 2 -2.79 -2.91 -13.59
N ASP A 3 -3.15 -1.91 -12.78
CA ASP A 3 -2.56 -0.58 -12.82
C ASP A 3 -1.10 -0.55 -12.35
N THR A 4 -0.60 -1.61 -11.68
CA THR A 4 0.80 -1.73 -11.29
C THR A 4 1.75 -1.98 -12.46
N ASN A 5 1.22 -2.42 -13.61
CA ASN A 5 1.99 -2.60 -14.84
C ASN A 5 2.16 -1.31 -15.67
N LYS A 6 1.52 -0.21 -15.25
CA LYS A 6 1.71 1.10 -15.87
C LYS A 6 3.05 1.72 -15.44
N THR A 7 3.60 2.55 -16.31
CA THR A 7 4.68 3.43 -15.88
C THR A 7 4.19 4.39 -14.80
N CYS A 8 5.09 4.92 -13.96
CA CYS A 8 4.74 5.91 -12.96
C CYS A 8 4.00 7.12 -13.57
N ARG A 9 4.39 7.55 -14.79
CA ARG A 9 3.73 8.66 -15.50
C ARG A 9 2.30 8.31 -15.89
N GLU A 10 2.10 7.13 -16.44
CA GLU A 10 0.76 6.65 -16.85
C GLU A 10 -0.15 6.48 -15.66
N PHE A 11 0.35 5.92 -14.55
CA PHE A 11 -0.42 5.77 -13.32
C PHE A 11 -0.88 7.14 -12.78
N VAL A 12 0.04 8.09 -12.62
CA VAL A 12 -0.26 9.42 -12.11
C VAL A 12 -1.21 10.18 -13.05
N SER A 13 -1.03 10.05 -14.37
CA SER A 13 -1.94 10.68 -15.35
C SER A 13 -3.34 10.07 -15.28
N ALA A 14 -3.46 8.76 -15.13
CA ALA A 14 -4.74 8.09 -14.97
C ALA A 14 -5.44 8.50 -13.67
N LEU A 15 -4.69 8.56 -12.56
CA LEU A 15 -5.20 9.00 -11.25
C LEU A 15 -5.71 10.45 -11.29
N ALA A 16 -5.06 11.33 -12.08
CA ALA A 16 -5.46 12.73 -12.24
C ALA A 16 -6.65 12.94 -13.20
N SER A 17 -7.13 11.88 -13.81
CA SER A 17 -8.24 11.94 -14.79
C SER A 17 -9.61 11.74 -14.11
N SER A 18 -10.68 11.77 -14.91
CA SER A 18 -12.03 11.41 -14.48
C SER A 18 -12.31 9.90 -14.52
N ALA A 19 -11.32 9.07 -14.79
CA ALA A 19 -11.46 7.62 -14.77
C ALA A 19 -11.84 7.10 -13.37
N PRO A 20 -12.71 6.11 -13.27
CA PRO A 20 -13.13 5.56 -11.97
C PRO A 20 -11.98 4.83 -11.24
N THR A 21 -10.97 4.39 -11.96
CA THR A 21 -9.75 3.71 -11.44
C THR A 21 -8.52 4.12 -12.24
N PRO A 22 -7.31 4.20 -11.60
CA PRO A 22 -7.06 4.02 -10.17
C PRO A 22 -7.68 5.15 -9.34
N GLY A 23 -8.20 4.82 -8.16
CA GLY A 23 -8.75 5.75 -7.18
C GLY A 23 -7.79 6.04 -6.03
N GLY A 24 -8.33 6.71 -4.99
CA GLY A 24 -7.56 7.07 -3.80
C GLY A 24 -7.01 5.87 -3.03
N GLY A 25 -7.75 4.74 -3.01
CA GLY A 25 -7.31 3.49 -2.37
C GLY A 25 -6.09 2.89 -3.09
N GLY A 26 -6.17 2.77 -4.42
CA GLY A 26 -5.04 2.30 -5.23
C GLY A 26 -3.81 3.21 -5.10
N ALA A 27 -4.01 4.53 -5.05
CA ALA A 27 -2.91 5.49 -4.82
C ALA A 27 -2.29 5.33 -3.42
N ALA A 28 -3.11 5.16 -2.38
CA ALA A 28 -2.64 4.93 -1.01
C ALA A 28 -1.84 3.62 -0.90
N ALA A 29 -2.33 2.55 -1.56
CA ALA A 29 -1.63 1.26 -1.61
C ALA A 29 -0.26 1.40 -2.27
N LEU A 30 -0.16 2.09 -3.40
CA LEU A 30 1.12 2.33 -4.08
C LEU A 30 2.08 3.15 -3.21
N CYS A 31 1.61 4.22 -2.55
CA CYS A 31 2.43 5.01 -1.63
C CYS A 31 2.92 4.15 -0.45
N GLY A 32 2.05 3.31 0.11
CA GLY A 32 2.41 2.36 1.17
C GLY A 32 3.46 1.35 0.71
N ALA A 33 3.34 0.82 -0.51
CA ALA A 33 4.30 -0.10 -1.10
C ALA A 33 5.69 0.54 -1.25
N VAL A 34 5.74 1.78 -1.75
CA VAL A 34 6.99 2.55 -1.84
C VAL A 34 7.61 2.76 -0.46
N GLY A 35 6.77 3.13 0.55
CA GLY A 35 7.21 3.28 1.94
C GLY A 35 7.78 1.98 2.51
N ALA A 36 7.12 0.85 2.32
CA ALA A 36 7.60 -0.46 2.75
C ALA A 36 8.92 -0.85 2.05
N ALA A 37 9.04 -0.57 0.73
CA ALA A 37 10.26 -0.81 -0.02
C ALA A 37 11.44 0.03 0.50
N LEU A 38 11.21 1.30 0.88
CA LEU A 38 12.23 2.13 1.52
C LEU A 38 12.69 1.55 2.85
N CYS A 39 11.77 0.99 3.65
CA CYS A 39 12.12 0.25 4.87
C CYS A 39 13.00 -0.97 4.55
N GLY A 40 12.64 -1.74 3.52
CA GLY A 40 13.45 -2.86 3.02
C GLY A 40 14.85 -2.42 2.58
N MET A 41 14.97 -1.27 1.93
CA MET A 41 16.26 -0.67 1.56
C MET A 41 17.13 -0.39 2.81
N VAL A 42 16.57 0.21 3.85
CA VAL A 42 17.29 0.47 5.10
C VAL A 42 17.76 -0.83 5.74
N ALA A 43 16.89 -1.85 5.81
CA ALA A 43 17.24 -3.17 6.34
C ALA A 43 18.38 -3.81 5.52
N SER A 44 18.29 -3.81 4.19
CA SER A 44 19.32 -4.33 3.29
C SER A 44 20.67 -3.63 3.46
N LEU A 45 20.65 -2.30 3.64
CA LEU A 45 21.86 -1.51 3.88
C LEU A 45 22.46 -1.72 5.28
N THR A 46 21.72 -2.35 6.19
CA THR A 46 22.17 -2.65 7.57
C THR A 46 22.73 -4.06 7.68
N THR A 47 22.11 -5.04 7.00
CA THR A 47 22.46 -6.46 7.01
C THR A 47 23.94 -6.70 6.69
N GLY A 48 24.58 -7.66 7.39
CA GLY A 48 25.95 -8.11 7.16
C GLY A 48 27.04 -7.15 7.63
N LYS A 49 26.69 -6.05 8.26
CA LYS A 49 27.69 -5.10 8.80
C LYS A 49 28.07 -5.46 10.23
N LYS A 50 29.36 -5.62 10.52
CA LYS A 50 29.89 -5.93 11.85
C LYS A 50 29.33 -5.02 12.95
N LYS A 51 29.11 -3.74 12.65
CA LYS A 51 28.57 -2.75 13.59
C LYS A 51 27.17 -3.10 14.10
N TYR A 52 26.41 -3.88 13.34
CA TYR A 52 25.01 -4.21 13.64
C TYR A 52 24.82 -5.72 13.91
N ALA A 53 25.93 -6.44 14.22
CA ALA A 53 25.91 -7.89 14.45
C ALA A 53 24.91 -8.30 15.55
N ASP A 54 24.77 -7.51 16.60
CA ASP A 54 23.89 -7.79 17.74
C ASP A 54 22.39 -7.74 17.35
N VAL A 55 22.03 -7.04 16.28
CA VAL A 55 20.66 -6.91 15.80
C VAL A 55 20.44 -7.59 14.43
N GLU A 56 21.44 -8.28 13.91
CA GLU A 56 21.41 -8.89 12.56
C GLU A 56 20.17 -9.76 12.33
N SER A 57 19.84 -10.64 13.28
CA SER A 57 18.68 -11.54 13.17
C SER A 57 17.37 -10.76 13.04
N GLU A 58 17.22 -9.70 13.83
CA GLU A 58 16.03 -8.85 13.78
C GLU A 58 15.95 -8.06 12.47
N ILE A 59 17.08 -7.53 11.99
CA ILE A 59 17.15 -6.82 10.70
C ILE A 59 16.76 -7.74 9.55
N GLN A 60 17.18 -9.00 9.55
CA GLN A 60 16.79 -9.97 8.53
C GLN A 60 15.28 -10.29 8.56
N GLN A 61 14.69 -10.37 9.76
CA GLN A 61 13.24 -10.54 9.90
C GLN A 61 12.47 -9.32 9.37
N LEU A 62 12.94 -8.12 9.70
CA LEU A 62 12.36 -6.87 9.19
C LEU A 62 12.47 -6.78 7.67
N LEU A 63 13.61 -7.15 7.09
CA LEU A 63 13.80 -7.20 5.64
C LEU A 63 12.79 -8.14 4.97
N LYS A 64 12.62 -9.35 5.49
CA LYS A 64 11.62 -10.29 4.98
C LYS A 64 10.20 -9.76 5.10
N SER A 65 9.88 -9.16 6.26
CA SER A 65 8.55 -8.59 6.51
C SER A 65 8.25 -7.43 5.56
N THR A 66 9.17 -6.49 5.39
CA THR A 66 8.97 -5.32 4.51
C THR A 66 8.84 -5.71 3.04
N ASN A 67 9.56 -6.75 2.58
CA ASN A 67 9.40 -7.31 1.24
C ASN A 67 7.98 -7.89 1.06
N THR A 68 7.50 -8.64 2.04
CA THR A 68 6.12 -9.17 2.01
C THR A 68 5.08 -8.03 2.04
N LEU A 69 5.32 -6.98 2.82
CA LEU A 69 4.40 -5.84 2.92
C LEU A 69 4.29 -5.06 1.61
N HIS A 70 5.41 -4.78 0.93
CA HIS A 70 5.34 -4.04 -0.32
C HIS A 70 4.66 -4.86 -1.43
N ASP A 71 4.89 -6.18 -1.51
CA ASP A 71 4.21 -7.04 -2.47
C ASP A 71 2.69 -7.05 -2.24
N LYS A 72 2.27 -7.26 -0.97
CA LYS A 72 0.84 -7.23 -0.61
C LYS A 72 0.20 -5.88 -0.90
N LEU A 73 0.89 -4.78 -0.65
CA LEU A 73 0.37 -3.44 -0.94
C LEU A 73 0.24 -3.18 -2.45
N LEU A 74 1.14 -3.70 -3.27
CA LEU A 74 1.00 -3.66 -4.73
C LEU A 74 -0.23 -4.47 -5.19
N ASP A 75 -0.47 -5.66 -4.60
CA ASP A 75 -1.68 -6.44 -4.88
C ASP A 75 -2.97 -5.67 -4.54
N GLN A 76 -2.94 -4.83 -3.49
CA GLN A 76 -4.09 -4.02 -3.10
C GLN A 76 -4.42 -2.91 -4.11
N VAL A 77 -3.50 -2.46 -4.95
CA VAL A 77 -3.80 -1.51 -6.04
C VAL A 77 -4.85 -2.11 -6.98
N ARG A 78 -4.68 -3.37 -7.34
CA ARG A 78 -5.64 -4.10 -8.18
C ARG A 78 -6.92 -4.43 -7.41
N ALA A 79 -6.79 -4.90 -6.17
CA ALA A 79 -7.93 -5.29 -5.34
C ALA A 79 -8.88 -4.11 -5.09
N ASP A 80 -8.36 -2.90 -4.86
CA ASP A 80 -9.15 -1.67 -4.73
C ASP A 80 -9.95 -1.36 -6.00
N ALA A 81 -9.30 -1.41 -7.16
CA ALA A 81 -9.95 -1.19 -8.44
C ALA A 81 -11.05 -2.22 -8.74
N GLU A 82 -10.78 -3.50 -8.49
CA GLU A 82 -11.74 -4.59 -8.68
C GLU A 82 -12.92 -4.50 -7.69
N GLY A 83 -12.64 -4.19 -6.42
CA GLY A 83 -13.64 -4.03 -5.37
C GLY A 83 -14.57 -2.84 -5.60
N PHE A 84 -14.09 -1.78 -6.26
CA PHE A 84 -14.88 -0.60 -6.59
C PHE A 84 -15.84 -0.82 -7.78
N GLN A 85 -15.56 -1.74 -8.69
CA GLN A 85 -16.37 -1.94 -9.89
C GLN A 85 -17.85 -2.24 -9.61
N PRO A 86 -18.24 -3.13 -8.65
CA PRO A 86 -19.64 -3.36 -8.33
C PRO A 86 -20.34 -2.09 -7.86
N LEU A 87 -19.67 -1.27 -7.03
CA LEU A 87 -20.21 -0.03 -6.52
C LEU A 87 -20.41 1.01 -7.64
N SER A 88 -19.44 1.12 -8.53
CA SER A 88 -19.53 2.00 -9.71
C SER A 88 -20.74 1.64 -10.59
N ARG A 89 -20.99 0.33 -10.80
CA ARG A 89 -22.19 -0.13 -11.55
C ARG A 89 -23.48 0.13 -10.79
N ALA A 90 -23.48 -0.05 -9.48
CA ALA A 90 -24.66 0.15 -8.64
C ALA A 90 -25.13 1.62 -8.64
N TYR A 91 -24.23 2.58 -8.80
CA TYR A 91 -24.62 3.99 -8.95
C TYR A 91 -25.46 4.29 -10.20
N ALA A 92 -25.32 3.49 -11.25
CA ALA A 92 -26.10 3.63 -12.49
C ALA A 92 -27.55 3.09 -12.36
N ILE A 93 -27.90 2.37 -11.29
CA ILE A 93 -29.27 1.89 -11.05
C ILE A 93 -30.19 3.08 -10.79
N PRO A 94 -31.35 3.17 -11.46
CA PRO A 94 -32.32 4.26 -11.24
C PRO A 94 -32.72 4.40 -9.77
N ARG A 95 -33.00 5.63 -9.34
CA ARG A 95 -33.34 5.91 -7.92
C ARG A 95 -34.63 5.24 -7.47
N GLU A 96 -35.55 5.04 -8.42
CA GLU A 96 -36.86 4.45 -8.22
C GLU A 96 -36.84 2.91 -8.16
N ASP A 97 -35.70 2.28 -8.50
CA ASP A 97 -35.58 0.84 -8.46
C ASP A 97 -35.56 0.34 -7.00
N PRO A 98 -36.51 -0.52 -6.60
CA PRO A 98 -36.62 -1.00 -5.22
C PRO A 98 -35.41 -1.82 -4.76
N THR A 99 -34.62 -2.38 -5.70
CA THR A 99 -33.42 -3.18 -5.37
C THR A 99 -32.18 -2.32 -5.14
N ARG A 100 -32.20 -1.06 -5.57
CA ARG A 100 -31.05 -0.16 -5.56
C ARG A 100 -30.38 -0.06 -4.20
N ALA A 101 -31.16 0.10 -3.13
CA ALA A 101 -30.60 0.27 -1.78
C ALA A 101 -29.81 -0.96 -1.32
N ALA A 102 -30.35 -2.17 -1.53
CA ALA A 102 -29.70 -3.40 -1.15
C ALA A 102 -28.43 -3.66 -2.00
N VAL A 103 -28.50 -3.38 -3.31
CA VAL A 103 -27.35 -3.54 -4.20
C VAL A 103 -26.24 -2.57 -3.85
N LEU A 104 -26.56 -1.29 -3.57
CA LEU A 104 -25.58 -0.30 -3.14
C LEU A 104 -24.93 -0.69 -1.81
N GLN A 105 -25.70 -1.17 -0.84
CA GLN A 105 -25.19 -1.59 0.46
C GLN A 105 -24.16 -2.74 0.30
N SER A 106 -24.53 -3.80 -0.41
CA SER A 106 -23.65 -4.95 -0.64
C SER A 106 -22.39 -4.56 -1.43
N ALA A 107 -22.54 -3.71 -2.45
CA ALA A 107 -21.42 -3.24 -3.24
C ALA A 107 -20.47 -2.33 -2.43
N ALA A 108 -21.02 -1.49 -1.54
CA ALA A 108 -20.22 -0.65 -0.65
C ALA A 108 -19.43 -1.46 0.37
N GLU A 109 -20.04 -2.50 0.95
CA GLU A 109 -19.35 -3.44 1.85
C GLU A 109 -18.16 -4.12 1.14
N THR A 110 -18.37 -4.58 -0.09
CA THR A 110 -17.30 -5.16 -0.91
C THR A 110 -16.20 -4.13 -1.18
N ALA A 111 -16.56 -2.91 -1.53
CA ALA A 111 -15.60 -1.83 -1.83
C ALA A 111 -14.76 -1.41 -0.61
N CYS A 112 -15.24 -1.64 0.62
CA CYS A 112 -14.49 -1.32 1.84
C CYS A 112 -13.38 -2.33 2.17
N THR A 113 -13.38 -3.52 1.57
CA THR A 113 -12.43 -4.60 1.93
C THR A 113 -10.98 -4.20 1.65
N ALA A 114 -10.68 -3.75 0.44
CA ALA A 114 -9.31 -3.36 0.07
C ALA A 114 -8.79 -2.14 0.87
N PRO A 115 -9.55 -1.05 1.06
CA PRO A 115 -9.14 0.07 1.92
C PRO A 115 -8.79 -0.33 3.35
N LEU A 116 -9.56 -1.23 3.96
CA LEU A 116 -9.28 -1.73 5.31
C LEU A 116 -7.97 -2.52 5.35
N GLU A 117 -7.73 -3.39 4.38
CA GLU A 117 -6.48 -4.14 4.28
C GLU A 117 -5.29 -3.21 4.02
N ILE A 118 -5.43 -2.21 3.16
CA ILE A 118 -4.40 -1.17 2.91
C ILE A 118 -4.03 -0.46 4.22
N MET A 119 -5.02 -0.08 5.03
CA MET A 119 -4.77 0.55 6.33
C MET A 119 -3.97 -0.36 7.26
N ALA A 120 -4.33 -1.65 7.35
CA ALA A 120 -3.64 -2.62 8.19
C ALA A 120 -2.19 -2.84 7.73
N LEU A 121 -1.96 -2.99 6.43
CA LEU A 121 -0.64 -3.15 5.84
C LEU A 121 0.24 -1.91 6.02
N CYS A 122 -0.32 -0.71 5.85
CA CYS A 122 0.39 0.55 6.11
C CYS A 122 0.75 0.70 7.59
N ALA A 123 -0.12 0.33 8.52
CA ALA A 123 0.18 0.33 9.96
C ALA A 123 1.34 -0.61 10.29
N ALA A 124 1.38 -1.81 9.69
CA ALA A 124 2.49 -2.73 9.83
C ALA A 124 3.81 -2.16 9.25
N ALA A 125 3.75 -1.50 8.10
CA ALA A 125 4.91 -0.84 7.50
C ALA A 125 5.44 0.30 8.38
N LEU A 126 4.56 1.10 9.00
CA LEU A 126 4.95 2.15 9.95
C LEU A 126 5.62 1.57 11.20
N SER A 127 5.13 0.43 11.72
CA SER A 127 5.77 -0.26 12.86
C SER A 127 7.18 -0.73 12.50
N ALA A 128 7.36 -1.31 11.30
CA ALA A 128 8.67 -1.71 10.81
C ALA A 128 9.61 -0.50 10.63
N ALA A 129 9.10 0.62 10.09
CA ALA A 129 9.84 1.86 9.93
C ALA A 129 10.33 2.42 11.28
N GLY A 130 9.45 2.43 12.30
CA GLY A 130 9.80 2.86 13.65
C GLY A 130 10.94 2.02 14.23
N ARG A 131 10.87 0.70 14.10
CA ARG A 131 11.92 -0.18 14.59
C ARG A 131 13.23 -0.03 13.82
N LEU A 132 13.18 0.11 12.51
CA LEU A 132 14.36 0.37 11.68
C LEU A 132 15.02 1.72 11.97
N ALA A 133 14.23 2.72 12.38
CA ALA A 133 14.78 4.02 12.81
C ALA A 133 15.65 3.90 14.07
N GLU A 134 15.33 2.94 14.96
CA GLU A 134 16.10 2.68 16.19
C GLU A 134 17.37 1.85 15.94
N ILE A 135 17.25 0.76 15.16
CA ILE A 135 18.32 -0.24 15.03
C ILE A 135 19.04 -0.25 13.68
N GLY A 136 18.48 0.43 12.68
CA GLY A 136 19.00 0.45 11.32
C GLY A 136 20.21 1.35 11.10
N SER A 137 20.75 1.31 9.90
CA SER A 137 21.92 2.11 9.52
C SER A 137 21.63 3.60 9.59
N ARG A 138 22.30 4.32 10.46
CA ARG A 138 22.14 5.79 10.62
C ARG A 138 22.45 6.59 9.36
N LEU A 139 23.28 6.07 8.46
CA LEU A 139 23.55 6.70 7.16
C LEU A 139 22.31 6.68 6.25
N ALA A 140 21.48 5.66 6.35
CA ALA A 140 20.23 5.57 5.60
C ALA A 140 19.08 6.34 6.27
N VAL A 141 19.06 6.38 7.62
CA VAL A 141 18.01 7.07 8.41
C VAL A 141 18.25 8.58 8.46
N SER A 142 19.51 9.04 8.49
CA SER A 142 19.85 10.46 8.71
C SER A 142 19.52 11.36 7.51
N THR A 143 19.23 10.82 6.34
CA THR A 143 18.80 11.62 5.18
C THR A 143 17.37 12.12 5.32
N SER A 144 16.54 11.48 6.19
CA SER A 144 15.13 11.83 6.39
C SER A 144 14.84 12.57 7.70
N MET A 145 15.76 12.62 8.66
CA MET A 145 15.53 13.15 10.02
C MET A 145 16.43 14.33 10.42
N ARG A 146 17.11 14.99 9.51
CA ARG A 146 17.77 16.25 9.83
C ARG A 146 16.82 17.42 9.62
N ARG A 147 15.97 17.65 10.57
CA ARG A 147 15.43 18.97 10.90
C ARG A 147 15.33 19.11 12.41
#